data_b79a36717a8aeb49ae01290f16eccbf9
#
_entry.id   b79a36717a8aeb49ae01290f16eccbf9
#
_cell.length_a   1.000
_cell.length_b   1.000
_cell.length_c   1.000
_cell.angle_alpha   90.00
_cell.angle_beta   90.00
_cell.angle_gamma   90.00
#
_symmetry.space_group_name_H-M   'P 1'
#
loop_
_entity.id
_entity.type
_entity.pdbx_description
1 polymer ?
#
loop_
_entity_poly.entity_id
_entity_poly.type
_entity_poly.pdbx_seq_one_letter_code
_entity_poly.pdbx_strand_id
1 'polypeptide(L)'
;MTITDNRQISVLQALLSADSKPKRDIPMKRLGVDFQIQALDGKTIHKIQEQCTHYTGKGAKREKVLDEEQFGALVIQRACLIPDWSARELIDKYGSPTEAILGVLLAGEIAKLSSEILEISGFDSDEDEIKN
;
A
#
# COMPACT_ATOMS: atom_id res chain seq x y z
N MET A 1 -37.70 14.08 -19.64
CA MET A 1 -37.12 13.34 -19.61
C MET A 1 -35.87 13.50 -19.60
N THR A 2 -35.32 12.87 -19.24
CA THR A 2 -34.11 13.06 -19.17
C THR A 2 -33.43 12.77 -20.33
N ILE A 3 -32.78 13.66 -20.83
CA ILE A 3 -31.99 13.42 -21.90
C ILE A 3 -30.85 12.70 -21.48
N THR A 4 -30.59 11.63 -22.06
CA THR A 4 -29.43 10.85 -21.74
C THR A 4 -28.24 11.43 -22.45
N ASP A 5 -27.33 11.94 -21.69
CA ASP A 5 -26.08 12.48 -22.21
C ASP A 5 -25.16 11.33 -22.52
N ASN A 6 -24.71 11.21 -23.76
CA ASN A 6 -23.80 10.15 -24.16
C ASN A 6 -22.53 10.16 -23.35
N ARG A 7 -22.05 11.33 -22.99
CA ARG A 7 -20.85 11.44 -22.18
C ARG A 7 -21.06 10.85 -20.79
N GLN A 8 -22.25 11.09 -20.22
CA GLN A 8 -22.57 10.52 -18.93
C GLN A 8 -22.65 9.00 -18.99
N ILE A 9 -23.24 8.47 -20.04
CA ILE A 9 -23.34 7.02 -20.21
C ILE A 9 -21.92 6.43 -20.34
N SER A 10 -21.06 7.06 -21.12
CA SER A 10 -19.68 6.58 -21.27
C SER A 10 -18.91 6.60 -19.98
N VAL A 11 -19.10 7.64 -19.18
CA VAL A 11 -18.46 7.74 -17.88
C VAL A 11 -18.97 6.66 -16.95
N LEU A 12 -20.27 6.45 -16.92
CA LEU A 12 -20.85 5.41 -16.07
C LEU A 12 -20.34 4.02 -16.45
N GLN A 13 -20.26 3.75 -17.74
CA GLN A 13 -19.73 2.47 -18.19
C GLN A 13 -18.28 2.29 -17.78
N ALA A 14 -17.49 3.34 -17.89
CA ALA A 14 -16.10 3.27 -17.48
C ALA A 14 -15.97 3.01 -15.99
N LEU A 15 -16.83 3.66 -15.19
CA LEU A 15 -16.80 3.45 -13.75
C LEU A 15 -17.20 2.03 -13.37
N LEU A 16 -18.23 1.52 -14.04
CA LEU A 16 -18.73 0.19 -13.71
C LEU A 16 -17.78 -0.91 -14.14
N SER A 17 -17.02 -0.68 -15.18
CA SER A 17 -16.08 -1.69 -15.69
C SER A 17 -14.66 -1.48 -15.20
N ALA A 18 -14.40 -0.43 -14.42
CA ALA A 18 -13.05 -0.17 -13.94
C ALA A 18 -12.58 -1.25 -12.98
N ASP A 19 -11.32 -1.60 -13.12
CA ASP A 19 -10.70 -2.51 -12.17
C ASP A 19 -10.28 -1.70 -10.95
N SER A 20 -10.99 -1.89 -9.84
CA SER A 20 -10.72 -1.13 -8.64
C SER A 20 -9.52 -1.67 -7.86
N LYS A 21 -8.98 -2.81 -8.26
CA LYS A 21 -7.83 -3.40 -7.59
C LYS A 21 -6.79 -3.88 -8.58
N PRO A 22 -6.19 -2.94 -9.32
CA PRO A 22 -5.14 -3.33 -10.24
C PRO A 22 -4.00 -4.04 -9.54
N LYS A 23 -3.35 -4.93 -10.24
CA LYS A 23 -2.28 -5.75 -9.71
C LYS A 23 -1.00 -5.47 -10.45
N ARG A 24 0.10 -5.78 -9.79
CA ARG A 24 1.42 -5.60 -10.40
C ARG A 24 2.36 -6.66 -9.85
N ASP A 25 3.18 -7.22 -10.74
CA ASP A 25 4.25 -8.13 -10.31
C ASP A 25 5.52 -7.32 -10.10
N ILE A 26 6.18 -7.57 -8.98
CA ILE A 26 7.40 -6.84 -8.62
C ILE A 26 8.54 -7.85 -8.53
N PRO A 27 9.55 -7.75 -9.39
CA PRO A 27 10.67 -8.67 -9.30
C PRO A 27 11.52 -8.35 -8.07
N MET A 28 11.71 -9.36 -7.24
CA MET A 28 12.56 -9.25 -6.06
C MET A 28 13.86 -9.95 -6.40
N LYS A 29 14.80 -9.19 -6.97
CA LYS A 29 16.00 -9.77 -7.54
C LYS A 29 16.83 -10.54 -6.54
N ARG A 30 16.98 -9.98 -5.34
CA ARG A 30 17.78 -10.63 -4.30
C ARG A 30 17.23 -12.00 -3.93
N LEU A 31 15.90 -12.14 -3.98
CA LEU A 31 15.23 -13.39 -3.61
C LEU A 31 15.00 -14.31 -4.80
N GLY A 32 15.16 -13.79 -6.01
CA GLY A 32 14.98 -14.60 -7.21
C GLY A 32 13.54 -14.96 -7.52
N VAL A 33 12.59 -14.18 -7.02
CA VAL A 33 11.16 -14.44 -7.24
C VAL A 33 10.45 -13.13 -7.50
N ASP A 34 9.23 -13.23 -8.01
CA ASP A 34 8.37 -12.06 -8.20
C ASP A 34 7.31 -12.06 -7.11
N PHE A 35 7.09 -10.90 -6.53
CA PHE A 35 5.94 -10.71 -5.64
C PHE A 35 4.79 -10.16 -6.47
N GLN A 36 3.57 -10.44 -6.05
CA GLN A 36 2.40 -9.84 -6.69
C GLN A 36 1.70 -8.97 -5.67
N ILE A 37 1.46 -7.71 -6.05
CA ILE A 37 0.79 -6.74 -5.20
C ILE A 37 -0.47 -6.26 -5.87
N GLN A 38 -1.36 -5.68 -5.09
CA GLN A 38 -2.57 -5.05 -5.64
C GLN A 38 -2.79 -3.70 -4.98
N ALA A 39 -3.62 -2.89 -5.62
CA ALA A 39 -3.95 -1.57 -5.10
C ALA A 39 -4.75 -1.70 -3.81
N LEU A 40 -4.60 -0.70 -2.96
CA LEU A 40 -5.39 -0.56 -1.74
C LEU A 40 -6.29 0.67 -1.90
N ASP A 41 -7.47 0.60 -1.30
CA ASP A 41 -8.34 1.76 -1.34
C ASP A 41 -7.92 2.78 -0.27
N GLY A 42 -8.44 4.00 -0.41
CA GLY A 42 -8.05 5.08 0.47
C GLY A 42 -8.41 4.83 1.92
N LYS A 43 -9.53 4.17 2.15
CA LYS A 43 -9.96 3.87 3.50
C LYS A 43 -8.97 2.93 4.20
N THR A 44 -8.50 1.93 3.49
CA THR A 44 -7.51 1.00 4.04
C THR A 44 -6.21 1.71 4.34
N ILE A 45 -5.73 2.54 3.42
CA ILE A 45 -4.49 3.28 3.63
C ILE A 45 -4.62 4.22 4.82
N HIS A 46 -5.76 4.90 4.93
CA HIS A 46 -5.99 5.80 6.04
C HIS A 46 -5.96 5.06 7.39
N LYS A 47 -6.59 3.90 7.44
CA LYS A 47 -6.57 3.08 8.66
C LYS A 47 -5.15 2.67 9.03
N ILE A 48 -4.34 2.29 8.05
CA ILE A 48 -2.96 1.91 8.31
C ILE A 48 -2.19 3.11 8.85
N GLN A 49 -2.41 4.30 8.27
CA GLN A 49 -1.75 5.50 8.76
C GLN A 49 -2.11 5.76 10.21
N GLU A 50 -3.37 5.61 10.57
CA GLU A 50 -3.80 5.82 11.94
C GLU A 50 -3.14 4.84 12.89
N GLN A 51 -3.02 3.58 12.48
CA GLN A 51 -2.39 2.57 13.31
C GLN A 51 -0.92 2.85 13.55
N CYS A 52 -0.28 3.53 12.62
CA CYS A 52 1.15 3.78 12.70
C CYS A 52 1.48 5.17 13.21
N THR A 53 0.48 5.96 13.55
CA THR A 53 0.68 7.32 14.02
C THR A 53 0.61 7.35 15.54
N HIS A 54 1.57 8.02 16.14
CA HIS A 54 1.55 8.19 17.58
C HIS A 54 2.02 9.60 17.91
N TYR A 55 1.94 9.95 19.17
CA TYR A 55 2.29 11.28 19.60
C TYR A 55 3.54 11.25 20.48
N THR A 56 4.42 12.21 20.27
CA THR A 56 5.60 12.37 21.10
C THR A 56 5.57 13.74 21.74
N GLY A 57 6.27 13.92 22.84
CA GLY A 57 6.28 15.19 23.56
C GLY A 57 5.09 15.35 24.46
N LYS A 58 5.03 16.49 25.12
CA LYS A 58 3.97 16.79 26.07
C LYS A 58 3.44 18.18 25.88
N GLY A 59 2.17 18.36 26.17
CA GLY A 59 1.53 19.66 26.12
C GLY A 59 1.63 20.29 24.78
N ALA A 60 2.09 21.53 24.73
CA ALA A 60 2.19 22.28 23.50
C ALA A 60 3.24 21.73 22.55
N LYS A 61 4.14 20.87 23.05
CA LYS A 61 5.18 20.29 22.21
C LYS A 61 4.83 18.90 21.71
N ARG A 62 3.61 18.49 21.92
CA ARG A 62 3.15 17.19 21.46
C ARG A 62 3.10 17.20 19.95
N GLU A 63 3.70 16.21 19.34
CA GLU A 63 3.74 16.08 17.88
C GLU A 63 3.22 14.75 17.44
N LYS A 64 2.65 14.75 16.26
CA LYS A 64 2.12 13.57 15.62
C LYS A 64 3.23 12.98 14.76
N VAL A 65 3.56 11.73 14.99
CA VAL A 65 4.66 11.08 14.29
C VAL A 65 4.17 9.79 13.65
N LEU A 66 4.52 9.61 12.39
CA LEU A 66 4.21 8.37 11.66
C LEU A 66 5.41 7.43 11.79
N ASP A 67 5.14 6.20 12.23
CA ASP A 67 6.15 5.15 12.23
C ASP A 67 6.22 4.60 10.82
N GLU A 68 7.20 5.07 10.05
CA GLU A 68 7.28 4.75 8.63
C GLU A 68 7.63 3.29 8.38
N GLU A 69 8.43 2.70 9.25
CA GLU A 69 8.78 1.30 9.09
C GLU A 69 7.55 0.41 9.26
N GLN A 70 6.77 0.67 10.29
CA GLN A 70 5.55 -0.09 10.52
C GLN A 70 4.53 0.18 9.42
N PHE A 71 4.44 1.42 8.97
CA PHE A 71 3.52 1.77 7.88
C PHE A 71 3.85 0.96 6.63
N GLY A 72 5.13 0.93 6.24
CA GLY A 72 5.54 0.16 5.07
C GLY A 72 5.22 -1.32 5.21
N ALA A 73 5.49 -1.90 6.38
CA ALA A 73 5.22 -3.32 6.61
C ALA A 73 3.72 -3.62 6.53
N LEU A 74 2.88 -2.76 7.11
CA LEU A 74 1.44 -2.97 7.06
C LEU A 74 0.86 -2.79 5.66
N VAL A 75 1.39 -1.83 4.91
CA VAL A 75 0.97 -1.65 3.51
C VAL A 75 1.30 -2.91 2.72
N ILE A 76 2.49 -3.45 2.89
CA ILE A 76 2.90 -4.66 2.19
C ILE A 76 2.02 -5.84 2.61
N GLN A 77 1.78 -5.99 3.90
CA GLN A 77 0.95 -7.08 4.36
C GLN A 77 -0.44 -7.06 3.74
N ARG A 78 -1.04 -5.88 3.64
CA ARG A 78 -2.40 -5.75 3.12
C ARG A 78 -2.47 -5.90 1.62
N ALA A 79 -1.46 -5.46 0.91
CA ALA A 79 -1.50 -5.39 -0.55
C ALA A 79 -0.86 -6.58 -1.24
N CYS A 80 -0.05 -7.34 -0.54
CA CYS A 80 0.70 -8.43 -1.17
C CYS A 80 -0.18 -9.67 -1.30
N LEU A 81 -0.36 -10.11 -2.55
CA LEU A 81 -1.12 -11.32 -2.82
C LEU A 81 -0.20 -12.54 -2.82
N ILE A 82 1.00 -12.38 -3.33
CA ILE A 82 2.03 -13.41 -3.36
C ILE A 82 3.32 -12.75 -2.93
N PRO A 83 3.93 -13.19 -1.84
CA PRO A 83 3.53 -14.28 -0.97
C PRO A 83 2.41 -13.87 -0.01
N ASP A 84 1.79 -14.88 0.59
CA ASP A 84 0.87 -14.65 1.69
C ASP A 84 1.70 -14.53 2.96
N TRP A 85 1.81 -13.33 3.50
CA TRP A 85 2.62 -13.10 4.68
C TRP A 85 2.05 -13.72 5.95
N SER A 86 0.79 -14.21 5.87
CA SER A 86 0.18 -14.95 6.97
C SER A 86 0.46 -16.45 6.89
N ALA A 87 1.25 -16.89 5.93
CA ALA A 87 1.57 -18.30 5.79
C ALA A 87 2.15 -18.83 7.07
N ARG A 88 1.75 -20.04 7.42
CA ARG A 88 2.11 -20.62 8.70
C ARG A 88 3.61 -20.72 8.91
N GLU A 89 4.33 -21.07 7.86
CA GLU A 89 5.77 -21.20 7.94
C GLU A 89 6.44 -19.87 8.34
N LEU A 90 5.89 -18.77 7.83
CA LEU A 90 6.43 -17.45 8.18
C LEU A 90 6.06 -17.06 9.60
N ILE A 91 4.83 -17.35 9.99
CA ILE A 91 4.38 -17.03 11.35
C ILE A 91 5.18 -17.84 12.38
N ASP A 92 5.43 -19.13 12.07
CA ASP A 92 6.20 -19.97 12.98
C ASP A 92 7.60 -19.44 13.19
N LYS A 93 8.21 -18.88 12.13
CA LYS A 93 9.58 -18.40 12.23
C LYS A 93 9.68 -16.99 12.80
N TYR A 94 8.76 -16.10 12.43
CA TYR A 94 8.89 -14.68 12.76
C TYR A 94 7.86 -14.16 13.75
N GLY A 95 6.78 -14.88 13.98
CA GLY A 95 5.78 -14.51 14.98
C GLY A 95 4.55 -13.81 14.43
N SER A 96 4.70 -12.97 13.41
CA SER A 96 3.57 -12.27 12.81
C SER A 96 3.91 -11.87 11.39
N PRO A 97 2.91 -11.51 10.59
CA PRO A 97 3.19 -11.07 9.21
C PRO A 97 4.12 -9.86 9.14
N THR A 98 3.90 -8.87 10.01
CA THR A 98 4.76 -7.68 9.97
C THR A 98 6.18 -8.01 10.42
N GLU A 99 6.34 -8.88 11.41
CA GLU A 99 7.66 -9.30 11.83
C GLU A 99 8.37 -10.08 10.73
N ALA A 100 7.62 -10.87 9.96
CA ALA A 100 8.19 -11.59 8.84
C ALA A 100 8.68 -10.62 7.76
N ILE A 101 7.88 -9.62 7.45
CA ILE A 101 8.25 -8.62 6.45
C ILE A 101 9.52 -7.90 6.88
N LEU A 102 9.55 -7.45 8.13
CA LEU A 102 10.70 -6.71 8.64
C LEU A 102 11.94 -7.60 8.77
N GLY A 103 11.75 -8.90 8.99
CA GLY A 103 12.86 -9.82 9.14
C GLY A 103 13.42 -10.35 7.83
N VAL A 104 12.60 -10.46 6.79
CA VAL A 104 13.02 -11.03 5.52
C VAL A 104 13.52 -9.96 4.56
N LEU A 105 12.81 -8.83 4.50
CA LEU A 105 13.08 -7.81 3.49
C LEU A 105 14.04 -6.77 4.01
N LEU A 106 14.89 -6.29 3.13
CA LEU A 106 15.79 -5.18 3.46
C LEU A 106 15.00 -3.88 3.44
N ALA A 107 15.51 -2.89 4.16
CA ALA A 107 14.82 -1.60 4.27
C ALA A 107 14.48 -0.99 2.92
N GLY A 108 15.41 -1.07 1.97
CA GLY A 108 15.16 -0.54 0.63
C GLY A 108 14.12 -1.33 -0.14
N GLU A 109 14.04 -2.63 0.14
CA GLU A 109 13.02 -3.46 -0.49
C GLU A 109 11.64 -3.12 0.04
N ILE A 110 11.52 -2.86 1.34
CA ILE A 110 10.28 -2.45 1.94
C ILE A 110 9.85 -1.10 1.37
N ALA A 111 10.78 -0.17 1.27
CA ALA A 111 10.49 1.15 0.73
C ALA A 111 10.02 1.06 -0.71
N LYS A 112 10.69 0.23 -1.52
CA LYS A 112 10.31 0.08 -2.92
C LYS A 112 8.94 -0.55 -3.06
N LEU A 113 8.67 -1.63 -2.33
CA LEU A 113 7.37 -2.30 -2.41
C LEU A 113 6.24 -1.38 -1.97
N SER A 114 6.41 -0.68 -0.86
CA SER A 114 5.35 0.20 -0.39
C SER A 114 5.13 1.35 -1.37
N SER A 115 6.19 1.87 -1.98
CA SER A 115 6.07 2.91 -2.99
C SER A 115 5.30 2.41 -4.21
N GLU A 116 5.60 1.20 -4.68
CA GLU A 116 4.90 0.61 -5.81
C GLU A 116 3.42 0.39 -5.50
N ILE A 117 3.12 -0.06 -4.28
CA ILE A 117 1.74 -0.26 -3.86
C ILE A 117 0.99 1.06 -3.84
N LEU A 118 1.60 2.10 -3.29
CA LEU A 118 0.96 3.40 -3.27
C LEU A 118 0.77 3.96 -4.67
N GLU A 119 1.73 3.72 -5.55
CA GLU A 119 1.61 4.17 -6.92
C GLU A 119 0.43 3.53 -7.64
N ILE A 120 0.30 2.21 -7.56
CA ILE A 120 -0.84 1.55 -8.22
C ILE A 120 -2.15 1.82 -7.50
N SER A 121 -2.09 2.34 -6.28
CA SER A 121 -3.27 2.75 -5.53
C SER A 121 -3.68 4.19 -5.87
N GLY A 122 -2.98 4.83 -6.79
CA GLY A 122 -3.35 6.14 -7.27
C GLY A 122 -2.56 7.29 -6.66
N PHE A 123 -1.57 7.04 -5.85
CA PHE A 123 -0.75 8.10 -5.26
C PHE A 123 0.50 8.29 -6.11
N ASP A 124 0.58 9.41 -6.81
CA ASP A 124 1.76 9.70 -7.60
C ASP A 124 2.88 10.11 -6.72
N SER A 125 4.00 9.80 -7.13
CA SER A 125 5.11 10.29 -6.39
C SER A 125 5.32 11.69 -6.76
N ASP A 126 5.30 12.01 -7.08
CA ASP A 126 5.49 13.09 -7.47
C ASP A 126 5.46 13.81 -8.03
N GLU A 127 5.63 13.55 -8.43
CA GLU A 127 5.82 14.10 -9.03
C GLU A 127 5.44 15.01 -9.30
N ASP A 128 4.98 14.92 -9.40
CA ASP A 128 4.45 15.65 -9.80
C ASP A 128 4.23 16.68 -9.22
N GLU A 129 3.88 16.62 -8.35
CA GLU A 129 3.65 17.56 -7.73
C GLU A 129 4.55 18.47 -7.72
N ILE A 130 5.33 18.23 -7.96
CA ILE A 130 6.31 18.93 -7.93
C ILE A 130 6.35 19.80 -8.87
N LYS A 131 6.03 19.59 -9.68
CA LYS A 131 6.14 20.29 -10.60
C LYS A 131 5.44 21.31 -10.58
N ASN A 132 4.97 21.47 -10.05
CA ASN A 132 4.30 22.48 -10.15
C ASN A 132 4.60 23.34 -9.60
#